data_026e4a0a1016cbfe86b3f49a0945a82f
#
_entry.id   026e4a0a1016cbfe86b3f49a0945a82f
#
_cell.length_a   1.000
_cell.length_b   1.000
_cell.length_c   1.000
_cell.angle_alpha   90.00
_cell.angle_beta   90.00
_cell.angle_gamma   90.00
#
_symmetry.space_group_name_H-M   'P 1'
#
loop_
_entity.id
_entity.type
_entity.pdbx_description
1 polymer ?
#
loop_
_entity_poly.entity_id
_entity_poly.type
_entity_poly.pdbx_seq_one_letter_code
_entity_poly.pdbx_strand_id
1 'polypeptide(L)'
;MTHRYVMAFDAGTTSIRAILFDKAGDIAACASQEFPQIYPQPGWVEHNPLDIWNTQVTVAKQVLAQAECGSEDIAAIGVTNQRETVVVWDRATGEPVHHAIVWQDRRTAALCEELKARGLEEYVKRTTGLIIDAYFSATKVKWILDNVPGARQRAERGELAFGTVDTWLIWNLTGGAAHVTDYTNASRTMLFDITRLDWDQRLLDELDIPREILPEVRPTSEVYGHTDESVLLGARIPVASAVGDQQGALFGQACFDPGSVKATYGTGASLVLNTGDSPVFSESGMLTTIAWGVDGGVEYALEGLIFVAAASIQWLRDELQIVYDAEDTEYAALNVPDTNGVYVVPAFVGLAAPYWDQYARGAILGLTRGASRKHVIRATLESIAYQIRDVITCMEADSGLTTREIKVDGGATANNFLMQFQADILDVPVLRPTVIESSARGAAFLAGLATGFWKDREELSGTFRLERRFDCAMDRARADKLYAGWQKAVGCARDWEEH
;
A
#
# COMPACT_ATOMS: atom_id res chain seq x y z
N MET A 1 -1.09 30.72 -19.07
CA MET A 1 -2.41 30.05 -18.88
C MET A 1 -2.38 29.42 -17.50
N THR A 2 -3.45 29.55 -16.74
CA THR A 2 -3.55 28.88 -15.44
C THR A 2 -3.98 27.44 -15.70
N HIS A 3 -3.13 26.47 -15.39
CA HIS A 3 -3.50 25.04 -15.42
C HIS A 3 -4.71 24.78 -14.52
N ARG A 4 -5.57 23.82 -14.91
CA ARG A 4 -6.82 23.50 -14.22
C ARG A 4 -6.71 22.31 -13.31
N TYR A 5 -5.82 21.37 -13.63
CA TYR A 5 -5.77 20.06 -13.01
C TYR A 5 -4.35 19.56 -12.78
N VAL A 6 -4.19 18.68 -11.78
CA VAL A 6 -3.08 17.74 -11.67
C VAL A 6 -3.61 16.35 -11.99
N MET A 7 -2.89 15.59 -12.81
CA MET A 7 -3.24 14.23 -13.17
C MET A 7 -2.50 13.25 -12.27
N ALA A 8 -3.21 12.34 -11.62
CA ALA A 8 -2.62 11.20 -10.94
C ALA A 8 -2.71 9.94 -11.78
N PHE A 9 -1.60 9.22 -11.91
CA PHE A 9 -1.54 7.83 -12.38
C PHE A 9 -1.55 6.92 -11.16
N ASP A 10 -2.51 6.01 -11.10
CA ASP A 10 -2.62 5.02 -10.04
C ASP A 10 -2.53 3.62 -10.65
N ALA A 11 -1.32 3.06 -10.61
CA ALA A 11 -1.03 1.74 -11.14
C ALA A 11 -1.18 0.68 -10.04
N GLY A 12 -2.43 0.28 -9.77
CA GLY A 12 -2.76 -0.76 -8.79
C GLY A 12 -2.43 -2.17 -9.25
N THR A 13 -2.71 -3.16 -8.41
CA THR A 13 -2.41 -4.57 -8.70
C THR A 13 -3.33 -5.16 -9.76
N THR A 14 -4.62 -4.85 -9.72
CA THR A 14 -5.63 -5.44 -10.62
C THR A 14 -6.19 -4.45 -11.64
N SER A 15 -6.05 -3.16 -11.38
CA SER A 15 -6.58 -2.10 -12.23
C SER A 15 -5.67 -0.89 -12.22
N ILE A 16 -5.73 -0.14 -13.29
CA ILE A 16 -4.98 1.09 -13.52
C ILE A 16 -5.96 2.24 -13.69
N ARG A 17 -5.64 3.39 -13.08
CA ARG A 17 -6.48 4.57 -13.10
C ARG A 17 -5.70 5.81 -13.55
N ALA A 18 -6.42 6.74 -14.16
CA ALA A 18 -6.00 8.12 -14.29
C ALA A 18 -7.08 9.02 -13.69
N ILE A 19 -6.70 9.94 -12.83
CA ILE A 19 -7.62 10.78 -12.07
C ILE A 19 -7.16 12.24 -12.20
N LEU A 20 -8.08 13.13 -12.50
CA LEU A 20 -7.84 14.58 -12.52
C LEU A 20 -8.32 15.19 -11.21
N PHE A 21 -7.42 15.88 -10.53
CA PHE A 21 -7.72 16.66 -9.34
C PHE A 21 -7.68 18.15 -9.65
N ASP A 22 -8.71 18.87 -9.23
CA ASP A 22 -8.77 20.31 -9.34
C ASP A 22 -8.03 21.02 -8.18
N LYS A 23 -8.02 22.33 -8.20
CA LYS A 23 -7.38 23.16 -7.15
C LYS A 23 -7.98 22.96 -5.76
N ALA A 24 -9.26 22.57 -5.67
CA ALA A 24 -9.91 22.25 -4.40
C ALA A 24 -9.57 20.85 -3.86
N GLY A 25 -8.79 20.04 -4.64
CA GLY A 25 -8.47 18.67 -4.31
C GLY A 25 -9.63 17.68 -4.55
N ASP A 26 -10.65 18.12 -5.30
CA ASP A 26 -11.79 17.29 -5.67
C ASP A 26 -11.49 16.56 -7.00
N ILE A 27 -12.12 15.39 -7.19
CA ILE A 27 -12.01 14.60 -8.42
C ILE A 27 -12.88 15.27 -9.50
N ALA A 28 -12.23 15.77 -10.56
CA ALA A 28 -12.91 16.33 -11.72
C ALA A 28 -13.32 15.23 -12.73
N ALA A 29 -12.48 14.21 -12.92
CA ALA A 29 -12.77 13.05 -13.75
C ALA A 29 -11.91 11.86 -13.32
N CYS A 30 -12.38 10.64 -13.59
CA CYS A 30 -11.66 9.40 -13.30
C CYS A 30 -11.93 8.38 -14.39
N ALA A 31 -10.87 7.77 -14.90
CA ALA A 31 -10.95 6.61 -15.80
C ALA A 31 -10.18 5.45 -15.21
N SER A 32 -10.75 4.24 -15.27
CA SER A 32 -10.18 3.02 -14.71
C SER A 32 -10.33 1.86 -15.69
N GLN A 33 -9.31 1.00 -15.74
CA GLN A 33 -9.34 -0.22 -16.54
C GLN A 33 -8.57 -1.34 -15.85
N GLU A 34 -9.16 -2.53 -15.82
CA GLU A 34 -8.47 -3.75 -15.41
C GLU A 34 -7.49 -4.21 -16.51
N PHE A 35 -6.47 -4.98 -16.10
CA PHE A 35 -5.52 -5.61 -17.02
C PHE A 35 -5.27 -7.07 -16.64
N PRO A 36 -4.77 -7.92 -17.57
CA PRO A 36 -4.61 -9.34 -17.34
C PRO A 36 -3.64 -9.66 -16.20
N GLN A 37 -4.02 -10.62 -15.37
CA GLN A 37 -3.17 -11.21 -14.34
C GLN A 37 -2.64 -12.55 -14.86
N ILE A 38 -1.36 -12.87 -14.62
CA ILE A 38 -0.69 -14.06 -15.13
C ILE A 38 -0.26 -14.93 -13.95
N TYR A 39 -0.67 -16.20 -13.97
CA TYR A 39 -0.36 -17.19 -12.93
C TYR A 39 0.37 -18.40 -13.54
N PRO A 40 1.69 -18.34 -13.80
CA PRO A 40 2.41 -19.40 -14.52
C PRO A 40 2.48 -20.72 -13.77
N GLN A 41 2.55 -20.64 -12.43
CA GLN A 41 2.65 -21.80 -11.53
C GLN A 41 1.96 -21.47 -10.19
N PRO A 42 1.61 -22.45 -9.35
CA PRO A 42 1.12 -22.21 -8.00
C PRO A 42 2.06 -21.30 -7.20
N GLY A 43 1.53 -20.20 -6.66
CA GLY A 43 2.29 -19.21 -5.89
C GLY A 43 3.09 -18.19 -6.74
N TRP A 44 3.06 -18.30 -8.08
CA TRP A 44 3.68 -17.33 -8.98
C TRP A 44 2.63 -16.34 -9.48
N VAL A 45 2.98 -15.06 -9.47
CA VAL A 45 2.11 -13.97 -9.92
C VAL A 45 2.93 -13.00 -10.77
N GLU A 46 2.49 -12.78 -12.00
CA GLU A 46 3.18 -11.93 -12.95
C GLU A 46 2.21 -10.96 -13.63
N HIS A 47 2.76 -9.83 -14.04
CA HIS A 47 2.11 -8.89 -14.94
C HIS A 47 2.96 -8.68 -16.19
N ASN A 48 2.32 -8.46 -17.34
CA ASN A 48 3.03 -7.96 -18.51
C ASN A 48 3.28 -6.45 -18.34
N PRO A 49 4.54 -5.97 -18.27
CA PRO A 49 4.81 -4.54 -18.10
C PRO A 49 4.24 -3.65 -19.21
N LEU A 50 4.12 -4.20 -20.42
CA LEU A 50 3.53 -3.48 -21.55
C LEU A 50 2.02 -3.28 -21.37
N ASP A 51 1.32 -4.24 -20.73
CA ASP A 51 -0.10 -4.07 -20.43
C ASP A 51 -0.31 -2.98 -19.39
N ILE A 52 0.56 -2.91 -18.36
CA ILE A 52 0.55 -1.81 -17.38
C ILE A 52 0.70 -0.47 -18.10
N TRP A 53 1.71 -0.33 -18.96
CA TRP A 53 1.97 0.91 -19.69
C TRP A 53 0.83 1.29 -20.64
N ASN A 54 0.41 0.37 -21.50
CA ASN A 54 -0.63 0.62 -22.50
C ASN A 54 -1.98 0.98 -21.86
N THR A 55 -2.31 0.30 -20.76
CA THR A 55 -3.52 0.60 -19.98
C THR A 55 -3.42 1.99 -19.36
N GLN A 56 -2.26 2.37 -18.80
CA GLN A 56 -2.06 3.70 -18.22
C GLN A 56 -2.24 4.82 -19.25
N VAL A 57 -1.68 4.66 -20.43
CA VAL A 57 -1.86 5.63 -21.53
C VAL A 57 -3.32 5.70 -21.99
N THR A 58 -3.99 4.54 -22.02
CA THR A 58 -5.41 4.47 -22.41
C THR A 58 -6.30 5.23 -21.44
N VAL A 59 -6.19 4.96 -20.13
CA VAL A 59 -7.01 5.66 -19.12
C VAL A 59 -6.65 7.14 -19.00
N ALA A 60 -5.38 7.53 -19.24
CA ALA A 60 -4.97 8.93 -19.30
C ALA A 60 -5.66 9.70 -20.43
N LYS A 61 -5.78 9.11 -21.61
CA LYS A 61 -6.52 9.69 -22.73
C LYS A 61 -8.02 9.75 -22.47
N GLN A 62 -8.57 8.71 -21.85
CA GLN A 62 -9.98 8.64 -21.48
C GLN A 62 -10.36 9.73 -20.46
N VAL A 63 -9.55 9.94 -19.43
CA VAL A 63 -9.86 10.95 -18.39
C VAL A 63 -9.82 12.37 -18.95
N LEU A 64 -8.91 12.67 -19.88
CA LEU A 64 -8.88 13.97 -20.57
C LEU A 64 -10.14 14.17 -21.42
N ALA A 65 -10.57 13.16 -22.15
CA ALA A 65 -11.79 13.21 -22.93
C ALA A 65 -13.05 13.37 -22.05
N GLN A 66 -13.13 12.67 -20.92
CA GLN A 66 -14.24 12.82 -19.96
C GLN A 66 -14.34 14.23 -19.36
N ALA A 67 -13.19 14.84 -19.08
CA ALA A 67 -13.12 16.20 -18.53
C ALA A 67 -13.25 17.30 -19.59
N GLU A 68 -13.37 16.94 -20.87
CA GLU A 68 -13.39 17.87 -22.00
C GLU A 68 -12.22 18.89 -21.93
N CYS A 69 -11.00 18.39 -21.61
CA CYS A 69 -9.80 19.20 -21.45
C CYS A 69 -8.63 18.66 -22.30
N GLY A 70 -7.67 19.56 -22.58
CA GLY A 70 -6.44 19.23 -23.28
C GLY A 70 -5.27 19.00 -22.32
N SER A 71 -4.16 18.56 -22.87
CA SER A 71 -2.92 18.39 -22.10
C SER A 71 -2.36 19.72 -21.54
N GLU A 72 -2.70 20.84 -22.16
CA GLU A 72 -2.36 22.19 -21.71
C GLU A 72 -3.06 22.62 -20.41
N ASP A 73 -4.13 21.93 -20.04
CA ASP A 73 -4.83 22.14 -18.76
C ASP A 73 -4.14 21.44 -17.58
N ILE A 74 -3.17 20.54 -17.84
CA ILE A 74 -2.52 19.70 -16.82
C ILE A 74 -1.25 20.36 -16.32
N ALA A 75 -1.18 20.68 -15.03
CA ALA A 75 -0.03 21.27 -14.37
C ALA A 75 1.14 20.29 -14.20
N ALA A 76 0.82 19.04 -13.84
CA ALA A 76 1.77 17.99 -13.56
C ALA A 76 1.11 16.60 -13.60
N ILE A 77 1.95 15.57 -13.72
CA ILE A 77 1.60 14.18 -13.51
C ILE A 77 2.27 13.70 -12.22
N GLY A 78 1.49 13.10 -11.32
CA GLY A 78 1.97 12.33 -10.17
C GLY A 78 1.70 10.84 -10.38
N VAL A 79 2.66 10.00 -9.98
CA VAL A 79 2.57 8.54 -10.09
C VAL A 79 2.43 7.92 -8.72
N THR A 80 1.42 7.08 -8.52
CA THR A 80 1.34 6.13 -7.41
C THR A 80 1.15 4.72 -7.95
N ASN A 81 1.62 3.73 -7.21
CA ASN A 81 1.70 2.37 -7.74
C ASN A 81 1.65 1.31 -6.64
N GLN A 82 1.25 0.09 -7.03
CA GLN A 82 1.57 -1.12 -6.28
C GLN A 82 3.09 -1.18 -6.04
N ARG A 83 3.48 -1.34 -4.79
CA ARG A 83 4.89 -1.36 -4.41
C ARG A 83 5.53 -2.73 -4.69
N GLU A 84 6.84 -2.85 -4.54
CA GLU A 84 7.66 -4.07 -4.56
C GLU A 84 7.65 -4.90 -5.87
N THR A 85 6.71 -4.65 -6.77
CA THR A 85 6.63 -5.33 -8.08
C THR A 85 7.80 -4.93 -8.95
N VAL A 86 8.49 -5.92 -9.52
CA VAL A 86 9.80 -5.77 -10.19
C VAL A 86 9.66 -5.81 -11.69
N VAL A 87 10.22 -4.82 -12.38
CA VAL A 87 10.41 -4.81 -13.83
C VAL A 87 11.89 -4.71 -14.15
N VAL A 88 12.38 -5.53 -15.09
CA VAL A 88 13.73 -5.44 -15.66
C VAL A 88 13.61 -5.35 -17.18
N TRP A 89 14.28 -4.35 -17.77
CA TRP A 89 14.19 -4.10 -19.22
C TRP A 89 15.53 -3.74 -19.84
N ASP A 90 15.61 -3.86 -21.16
CA ASP A 90 16.74 -3.43 -21.97
C ASP A 90 16.75 -1.92 -22.11
N ARG A 91 17.86 -1.26 -21.77
CA ARG A 91 17.98 0.21 -21.84
C ARG A 91 17.92 0.78 -23.26
N ALA A 92 18.39 0.01 -24.24
CA ALA A 92 18.45 0.48 -25.62
C ALA A 92 17.11 0.36 -26.34
N THR A 93 16.33 -0.68 -26.03
CA THR A 93 15.05 -0.94 -26.72
C THR A 93 13.83 -0.55 -25.90
N GLY A 94 13.95 -0.48 -24.57
CA GLY A 94 12.81 -0.31 -23.66
C GLY A 94 12.01 -1.60 -23.45
N GLU A 95 12.45 -2.75 -24.02
CA GLU A 95 11.70 -4.00 -23.95
C GLU A 95 11.98 -4.74 -22.64
N PRO A 96 10.92 -5.17 -21.90
CA PRO A 96 11.08 -6.02 -20.72
C PRO A 96 11.75 -7.34 -21.05
N VAL A 97 12.72 -7.78 -20.22
CA VAL A 97 13.40 -9.08 -20.41
C VAL A 97 12.60 -10.25 -19.82
N HIS A 98 11.63 -9.95 -18.97
CA HIS A 98 10.73 -10.89 -18.32
C HIS A 98 9.42 -10.16 -17.95
N HIS A 99 8.34 -10.89 -17.69
CA HIS A 99 7.16 -10.31 -17.04
C HIS A 99 7.53 -9.70 -15.69
N ALA A 100 6.81 -8.68 -15.25
CA ALA A 100 6.97 -8.12 -13.92
C ALA A 100 6.61 -9.17 -12.86
N ILE A 101 7.50 -9.40 -11.90
CA ILE A 101 7.21 -10.30 -10.77
C ILE A 101 6.51 -9.49 -9.69
N VAL A 102 5.26 -9.85 -9.40
CA VAL A 102 4.37 -9.09 -8.53
C VAL A 102 4.74 -9.29 -7.05
N TRP A 103 4.40 -8.33 -6.20
CA TRP A 103 4.61 -8.36 -4.75
C TRP A 103 4.00 -9.61 -4.07
N GLN A 104 2.93 -10.17 -4.62
CA GLN A 104 2.26 -11.38 -4.14
C GLN A 104 3.02 -12.69 -4.44
N ASP A 105 4.00 -12.63 -5.35
CA ASP A 105 4.72 -13.81 -5.82
C ASP A 105 5.60 -14.42 -4.73
N ARG A 106 5.57 -15.73 -4.62
CA ARG A 106 6.31 -16.50 -3.58
C ARG A 106 7.47 -17.33 -4.12
N ARG A 107 7.82 -17.20 -5.44
CA ARG A 107 8.87 -18.02 -6.06
C ARG A 107 10.24 -17.93 -5.40
N THR A 108 10.52 -16.83 -4.71
CA THR A 108 11.79 -16.57 -4.05
C THR A 108 11.80 -16.92 -2.56
N ALA A 109 10.77 -17.60 -2.05
CA ALA A 109 10.68 -17.94 -0.62
C ALA A 109 11.89 -18.76 -0.12
N ALA A 110 12.37 -19.72 -0.92
CA ALA A 110 13.56 -20.52 -0.57
C ALA A 110 14.84 -19.66 -0.42
N LEU A 111 15.02 -18.67 -1.31
CA LEU A 111 16.13 -17.72 -1.21
C LEU A 111 16.02 -16.85 0.07
N CYS A 112 14.80 -16.49 0.49
CA CYS A 112 14.61 -15.78 1.77
C CYS A 112 15.09 -16.63 2.96
N GLU A 113 14.78 -17.93 2.98
CA GLU A 113 15.26 -18.84 4.04
C GLU A 113 16.80 -18.99 4.03
N GLU A 114 17.43 -19.02 2.84
CA GLU A 114 18.89 -19.00 2.73
C GLU A 114 19.51 -17.74 3.32
N LEU A 115 18.95 -16.57 3.04
CA LEU A 115 19.41 -15.29 3.58
C LEU A 115 19.26 -15.23 5.11
N LYS A 116 18.16 -15.75 5.66
CA LYS A 116 17.93 -15.87 7.11
C LYS A 116 18.96 -16.83 7.74
N ALA A 117 19.18 -18.00 7.14
CA ALA A 117 20.18 -18.96 7.61
C ALA A 117 21.63 -18.39 7.61
N ARG A 118 21.92 -17.40 6.76
CA ARG A 118 23.17 -16.65 6.74
C ARG A 118 23.24 -15.55 7.81
N GLY A 119 22.18 -15.35 8.60
CA GLY A 119 22.11 -14.39 9.71
C GLY A 119 21.97 -12.92 9.27
N LEU A 120 21.33 -12.66 8.11
CA LEU A 120 21.19 -11.30 7.59
C LEU A 120 19.97 -10.54 8.14
N GLU A 121 19.10 -11.17 8.95
CA GLU A 121 17.83 -10.60 9.41
C GLU A 121 18.00 -9.26 10.12
N GLU A 122 18.90 -9.22 11.11
CA GLU A 122 19.14 -7.99 11.89
C GLU A 122 19.74 -6.89 11.01
N TYR A 123 20.64 -7.24 10.09
CA TYR A 123 21.22 -6.28 9.16
C TYR A 123 20.17 -5.68 8.22
N VAL A 124 19.35 -6.52 7.61
CA VAL A 124 18.25 -6.10 6.73
C VAL A 124 17.29 -5.18 7.50
N LYS A 125 16.87 -5.60 8.70
CA LYS A 125 15.95 -4.81 9.55
C LYS A 125 16.50 -3.41 9.85
N ARG A 126 17.76 -3.31 10.28
CA ARG A 126 18.36 -2.02 10.65
C ARG A 126 18.69 -1.12 9.46
N THR A 127 18.99 -1.71 8.31
CA THR A 127 19.35 -0.96 7.11
C THR A 127 18.12 -0.51 6.36
N THR A 128 17.16 -1.42 6.16
CA THR A 128 16.00 -1.18 5.28
C THR A 128 14.67 -0.95 6.00
N GLY A 129 14.60 -1.25 7.30
CA GLY A 129 13.36 -1.24 8.08
C GLY A 129 12.43 -2.43 7.81
N LEU A 130 12.87 -3.38 6.96
CA LEU A 130 12.06 -4.50 6.48
C LEU A 130 12.50 -5.82 7.11
N ILE A 131 11.72 -6.86 6.90
CA ILE A 131 12.06 -8.25 7.16
C ILE A 131 12.54 -8.94 5.87
N ILE A 132 13.21 -10.09 5.98
CA ILE A 132 13.53 -10.92 4.81
C ILE A 132 12.28 -11.70 4.41
N ASP A 133 11.64 -11.30 3.33
CA ASP A 133 10.47 -11.96 2.76
C ASP A 133 10.42 -11.81 1.22
N ALA A 134 9.84 -12.79 0.55
CA ALA A 134 9.62 -12.77 -0.90
C ALA A 134 8.67 -11.63 -1.36
N TYR A 135 8.01 -10.97 -0.44
CA TYR A 135 7.19 -9.78 -0.67
C TYR A 135 7.99 -8.63 -1.32
N PHE A 136 9.23 -8.40 -0.86
CA PHE A 136 10.08 -7.28 -1.28
C PHE A 136 10.83 -7.55 -2.59
N SER A 137 11.34 -6.49 -3.24
CA SER A 137 11.86 -6.54 -4.62
C SER A 137 13.16 -7.34 -4.77
N ALA A 138 14.08 -7.24 -3.82
CA ALA A 138 15.48 -7.69 -3.94
C ALA A 138 15.63 -9.13 -4.46
N THR A 139 14.91 -10.07 -3.84
CA THR A 139 15.01 -11.49 -4.21
C THR A 139 14.41 -11.78 -5.59
N LYS A 140 13.42 -11.00 -6.03
CA LYS A 140 12.82 -11.10 -7.38
C LYS A 140 13.77 -10.57 -8.45
N VAL A 141 14.50 -9.47 -8.18
CA VAL A 141 15.56 -8.96 -9.08
C VAL A 141 16.62 -10.03 -9.28
N LYS A 142 17.16 -10.58 -8.18
CA LYS A 142 18.13 -11.67 -8.24
C LYS A 142 17.60 -12.85 -9.05
N TRP A 143 16.36 -13.25 -8.82
CA TRP A 143 15.74 -14.35 -9.55
C TRP A 143 15.72 -14.10 -11.07
N ILE A 144 15.35 -12.91 -11.52
CA ILE A 144 15.35 -12.55 -12.95
C ILE A 144 16.77 -12.65 -13.52
N LEU A 145 17.76 -12.08 -12.83
CA LEU A 145 19.15 -12.10 -13.29
C LEU A 145 19.71 -13.51 -13.39
N ASP A 146 19.32 -14.42 -12.50
CA ASP A 146 19.80 -15.79 -12.47
C ASP A 146 19.07 -16.72 -13.45
N ASN A 147 17.78 -16.48 -13.75
CA ASN A 147 16.93 -17.41 -14.49
C ASN A 147 16.63 -16.97 -15.93
N VAL A 148 16.78 -15.69 -16.27
CA VAL A 148 16.60 -15.21 -17.64
C VAL A 148 17.93 -15.33 -18.40
N PRO A 149 17.98 -16.07 -19.52
CA PRO A 149 19.21 -16.30 -20.25
C PRO A 149 19.92 -15.01 -20.65
N GLY A 150 21.19 -14.87 -20.23
CA GLY A 150 22.02 -13.71 -20.55
C GLY A 150 21.73 -12.43 -19.74
N ALA A 151 20.70 -12.42 -18.88
CA ALA A 151 20.35 -11.23 -18.13
C ALA A 151 21.47 -10.76 -17.19
N ARG A 152 22.10 -11.68 -16.47
CA ARG A 152 23.20 -11.36 -15.54
C ARG A 152 24.35 -10.66 -16.24
N GLN A 153 24.89 -11.24 -17.33
CA GLN A 153 25.99 -10.65 -18.06
C GLN A 153 25.63 -9.29 -18.68
N ARG A 154 24.39 -9.13 -19.10
CA ARG A 154 23.88 -7.83 -19.61
C ARG A 154 23.75 -6.80 -18.51
N ALA A 155 23.29 -7.22 -17.32
CA ALA A 155 23.22 -6.37 -16.14
C ALA A 155 24.59 -5.85 -15.70
N GLU A 156 25.59 -6.72 -15.62
CA GLU A 156 26.98 -6.38 -15.31
C GLU A 156 27.61 -5.40 -16.30
N ARG A 157 27.15 -5.38 -17.56
CA ARG A 157 27.57 -4.40 -18.58
C ARG A 157 26.72 -3.12 -18.56
N GLY A 158 25.76 -2.98 -17.66
CA GLY A 158 24.87 -1.82 -17.58
C GLY A 158 23.87 -1.71 -18.75
N GLU A 159 23.63 -2.80 -19.48
CA GLU A 159 22.70 -2.83 -20.63
C GLU A 159 21.24 -2.95 -20.17
N LEU A 160 21.00 -3.39 -18.93
CA LEU A 160 19.67 -3.51 -18.36
C LEU A 160 19.38 -2.37 -17.39
N ALA A 161 18.10 -2.13 -17.19
CA ALA A 161 17.55 -1.28 -16.13
C ALA A 161 16.58 -2.09 -15.27
N PHE A 162 16.60 -1.84 -13.98
CA PHE A 162 15.63 -2.31 -13.01
C PHE A 162 14.79 -1.14 -12.51
N GLY A 163 13.55 -1.43 -12.16
CA GLY A 163 12.70 -0.50 -11.41
C GLY A 163 11.48 -1.19 -10.84
N THR A 164 10.85 -0.52 -9.90
CA THR A 164 9.48 -0.77 -9.51
C THR A 164 8.52 -0.13 -10.53
N VAL A 165 7.21 -0.28 -10.34
CA VAL A 165 6.23 0.16 -11.34
C VAL A 165 6.28 1.67 -11.60
N ASP A 166 6.58 2.49 -10.58
CA ASP A 166 6.82 3.93 -10.74
C ASP A 166 7.96 4.21 -11.73
N THR A 167 9.11 3.57 -11.53
CA THR A 167 10.28 3.74 -12.41
C THR A 167 9.96 3.34 -13.85
N TRP A 168 9.22 2.24 -14.04
CA TRP A 168 8.78 1.79 -15.36
C TRP A 168 7.87 2.82 -16.04
N LEU A 169 6.92 3.40 -15.29
CA LEU A 169 6.02 4.43 -15.82
C LEU A 169 6.78 5.72 -16.14
N ILE A 170 7.67 6.18 -15.24
CA ILE A 170 8.47 7.40 -15.46
C ILE A 170 9.39 7.22 -16.67
N TRP A 171 10.05 6.07 -16.80
CA TRP A 171 10.87 5.75 -17.96
C TRP A 171 10.10 5.90 -19.27
N ASN A 172 8.93 5.26 -19.34
CA ASN A 172 8.11 5.33 -20.55
C ASN A 172 7.48 6.71 -20.78
N LEU A 173 7.03 7.40 -19.73
CA LEU A 173 6.52 8.76 -19.84
C LEU A 173 7.53 9.72 -20.42
N THR A 174 8.80 9.56 -20.05
CA THR A 174 9.89 10.46 -20.45
C THR A 174 10.64 10.00 -21.71
N GLY A 175 10.16 8.96 -22.38
CA GLY A 175 10.83 8.40 -23.57
C GLY A 175 12.22 7.87 -23.29
N GLY A 176 12.46 7.33 -22.10
CA GLY A 176 13.75 6.78 -21.64
C GLY A 176 14.72 7.83 -21.08
N ALA A 177 14.32 9.08 -20.95
CA ALA A 177 15.20 10.15 -20.49
C ALA A 177 15.44 10.14 -18.96
N ALA A 178 14.52 9.60 -18.18
CA ALA A 178 14.63 9.51 -16.72
C ALA A 178 14.51 8.05 -16.24
N HIS A 179 15.58 7.57 -15.57
CA HIS A 179 15.60 6.28 -14.86
C HIS A 179 15.66 6.56 -13.37
N VAL A 180 14.49 6.81 -12.77
CA VAL A 180 14.32 7.38 -11.43
C VAL A 180 13.29 6.57 -10.66
N THR A 181 13.51 6.41 -9.36
CA THR A 181 12.51 6.01 -8.37
C THR A 181 12.48 7.01 -7.22
N ASP A 182 11.44 6.98 -6.38
CA ASP A 182 11.38 7.82 -5.19
C ASP A 182 11.82 7.08 -3.92
N TYR A 183 12.01 7.84 -2.83
CA TYR A 183 12.36 7.28 -1.53
C TYR A 183 11.36 6.25 -1.02
N THR A 184 10.06 6.43 -1.27
CA THR A 184 9.03 5.53 -0.76
C THR A 184 9.07 4.17 -1.45
N ASN A 185 9.21 4.14 -2.77
CA ASN A 185 9.36 2.91 -3.55
C ASN A 185 10.72 2.24 -3.30
N ALA A 186 11.81 3.01 -3.27
CA ALA A 186 13.15 2.49 -2.95
C ALA A 186 13.17 1.81 -1.59
N SER A 187 12.52 2.38 -0.56
CA SER A 187 12.44 1.81 0.79
C SER A 187 11.75 0.44 0.85
N ARG A 188 11.01 0.06 -0.21
CA ARG A 188 10.32 -1.24 -0.28
C ARG A 188 11.09 -2.32 -1.04
N THR A 189 12.29 -1.99 -1.51
CA THR A 189 13.07 -2.93 -2.34
C THR A 189 13.85 -3.97 -1.54
N MET A 190 14.11 -3.76 -0.25
CA MET A 190 15.06 -4.50 0.59
C MET A 190 16.52 -4.35 0.08
N LEU A 191 16.81 -3.27 -0.67
CA LEU A 191 18.14 -2.91 -1.18
C LEU A 191 18.58 -1.51 -0.74
N PHE A 192 17.68 -0.73 -0.15
CA PHE A 192 17.86 0.69 0.12
C PHE A 192 18.07 0.96 1.61
N ASP A 193 19.15 1.66 1.95
CA ASP A 193 19.40 2.13 3.31
C ASP A 193 18.54 3.37 3.58
N ILE A 194 17.48 3.21 4.37
CA ILE A 194 16.52 4.27 4.66
C ILE A 194 17.09 5.40 5.51
N THR A 195 18.24 5.21 6.14
CA THR A 195 18.89 6.24 6.98
C THR A 195 19.94 7.03 6.19
N ARG A 196 20.62 6.39 5.25
CA ARG A 196 21.64 7.02 4.38
C ARG A 196 21.05 7.55 3.09
N LEU A 197 19.82 7.13 2.75
CA LEU A 197 19.09 7.47 1.53
C LEU A 197 19.88 7.10 0.25
N ASP A 198 20.50 5.91 0.28
CA ASP A 198 21.23 5.36 -0.86
C ASP A 198 21.07 3.83 -0.90
N TRP A 199 21.35 3.25 -2.06
CA TRP A 199 21.41 1.79 -2.22
C TRP A 199 22.51 1.20 -1.35
N ASP A 200 22.19 0.16 -0.59
CA ASP A 200 23.15 -0.48 0.31
C ASP A 200 24.05 -1.48 -0.44
N GLN A 201 25.34 -1.14 -0.53
CA GLN A 201 26.31 -1.94 -1.27
C GLN A 201 26.44 -3.36 -0.74
N ARG A 202 26.34 -3.57 0.58
CA ARG A 202 26.43 -4.91 1.17
C ARG A 202 25.24 -5.78 0.74
N LEU A 203 24.03 -5.26 0.72
CA LEU A 203 22.85 -6.01 0.25
C LEU A 203 22.94 -6.31 -1.23
N LEU A 204 23.49 -5.39 -2.03
CA LEU A 204 23.77 -5.63 -3.46
C LEU A 204 24.77 -6.76 -3.64
N ASP A 205 25.87 -6.77 -2.87
CA ASP A 205 26.90 -7.80 -2.93
C ASP A 205 26.36 -9.17 -2.46
N GLU A 206 25.58 -9.21 -1.36
CA GLU A 206 24.97 -10.43 -0.81
C GLU A 206 23.97 -11.09 -1.77
N LEU A 207 23.31 -10.27 -2.59
CA LEU A 207 22.33 -10.73 -3.59
C LEU A 207 22.91 -10.79 -5.02
N ASP A 208 24.18 -10.40 -5.18
CA ASP A 208 24.85 -10.36 -6.47
C ASP A 208 24.05 -9.54 -7.52
N ILE A 209 23.65 -8.32 -7.12
CA ILE A 209 22.89 -7.37 -7.94
C ILE A 209 23.82 -6.23 -8.36
N PRO A 210 24.12 -6.06 -9.67
CA PRO A 210 24.93 -4.95 -10.17
C PRO A 210 24.26 -3.60 -9.90
N ARG A 211 25.02 -2.64 -9.31
CA ARG A 211 24.52 -1.29 -9.03
C ARG A 211 24.10 -0.54 -10.29
N GLU A 212 24.70 -0.85 -11.42
CA GLU A 212 24.49 -0.22 -12.73
C GLU A 212 23.05 -0.35 -13.25
N ILE A 213 22.30 -1.35 -12.78
CA ILE A 213 20.91 -1.52 -13.22
C ILE A 213 19.91 -0.71 -12.38
N LEU A 214 20.34 -0.17 -11.24
CA LEU A 214 19.45 0.52 -10.29
C LEU A 214 19.10 1.93 -10.77
N PRO A 215 17.88 2.43 -10.48
CA PRO A 215 17.51 3.80 -10.78
C PRO A 215 18.18 4.80 -9.83
N GLU A 216 18.27 6.05 -10.24
CA GLU A 216 18.54 7.16 -9.34
C GLU A 216 17.39 7.32 -8.36
N VAL A 217 17.70 7.44 -7.07
CA VAL A 217 16.68 7.64 -6.03
C VAL A 217 16.55 9.12 -5.73
N ARG A 218 15.33 9.64 -5.79
CA ARG A 218 15.06 11.08 -5.66
C ARG A 218 13.93 11.35 -4.67
N PRO A 219 13.76 12.61 -4.19
CA PRO A 219 12.64 13.00 -3.34
C PRO A 219 11.28 12.65 -3.98
N THR A 220 10.29 12.36 -3.14
CA THR A 220 8.94 11.96 -3.54
C THR A 220 8.20 13.08 -4.30
N SER A 221 8.48 14.34 -3.97
CA SER A 221 7.92 15.53 -4.61
C SER A 221 9.04 16.30 -5.31
N GLU A 222 9.25 16.02 -6.58
CA GLU A 222 10.26 16.65 -7.43
C GLU A 222 9.93 16.45 -8.91
N VAL A 223 10.31 17.40 -9.78
CA VAL A 223 10.18 17.23 -11.23
C VAL A 223 11.29 16.31 -11.73
N TYR A 224 10.97 15.07 -12.04
CA TYR A 224 11.91 14.07 -12.55
C TYR A 224 12.23 14.24 -14.03
N GLY A 225 11.32 14.83 -14.77
CA GLY A 225 11.41 15.06 -16.21
C GLY A 225 10.08 15.55 -16.78
N HIS A 226 9.96 15.50 -18.08
CA HIS A 226 8.74 15.87 -18.81
C HIS A 226 8.32 14.71 -19.70
N THR A 227 7.03 14.60 -19.95
CA THR A 227 6.52 13.61 -20.91
C THR A 227 7.11 13.82 -22.29
N ASP A 228 7.43 12.70 -22.96
CA ASP A 228 7.75 12.73 -24.39
C ASP A 228 6.49 13.10 -25.19
N GLU A 229 6.66 13.95 -26.20
CA GLU A 229 5.54 14.46 -27.01
C GLU A 229 4.77 13.35 -27.74
N SER A 230 5.41 12.20 -28.00
CA SER A 230 4.76 11.05 -28.65
C SER A 230 3.78 10.31 -27.72
N VAL A 231 3.88 10.50 -26.41
CA VAL A 231 3.16 9.71 -25.39
C VAL A 231 1.77 10.28 -25.11
N LEU A 232 1.68 11.56 -24.70
CA LEU A 232 0.44 12.21 -24.27
C LEU A 232 0.13 13.44 -25.12
N LEU A 233 -0.62 13.24 -26.21
CA LEU A 233 -1.28 14.29 -27.01
C LEU A 233 -0.32 15.43 -27.45
N GLY A 234 0.96 15.13 -27.64
CA GLY A 234 1.94 16.10 -28.11
C GLY A 234 2.42 17.12 -27.07
N ALA A 235 2.17 16.88 -25.77
CA ALA A 235 2.53 17.84 -24.73
C ALA A 235 3.72 17.39 -23.88
N ARG A 236 4.45 18.36 -23.36
CA ARG A 236 5.54 18.20 -22.39
C ARG A 236 5.02 18.55 -21.00
N ILE A 237 4.41 17.59 -20.32
CA ILE A 237 3.86 17.75 -18.98
C ILE A 237 4.94 17.35 -17.95
N PRO A 238 5.20 18.11 -16.86
CA PRO A 238 6.09 17.67 -15.79
C PRO A 238 5.63 16.37 -15.15
N VAL A 239 6.51 15.36 -15.04
CA VAL A 239 6.33 14.18 -14.18
C VAL A 239 6.98 14.54 -12.85
N ALA A 240 6.15 14.83 -11.84
CA ALA A 240 6.60 15.63 -10.69
C ALA A 240 6.40 14.95 -9.33
N SER A 241 5.98 13.72 -9.30
CA SER A 241 6.03 12.86 -8.11
C SER A 241 5.99 11.38 -8.47
N ALA A 242 6.56 10.58 -7.59
CA ALA A 242 6.32 9.15 -7.49
C ALA A 242 6.13 8.79 -6.02
N VAL A 243 5.20 7.91 -5.70
CA VAL A 243 4.92 7.52 -4.31
C VAL A 243 4.29 6.13 -4.28
N GLY A 244 4.74 5.28 -3.37
CA GLY A 244 4.07 4.00 -3.11
C GLY A 244 2.61 4.21 -2.67
N ASP A 245 1.71 3.31 -3.04
CA ASP A 245 0.26 3.44 -2.83
C ASP A 245 -0.12 3.74 -1.37
N GLN A 246 0.51 3.08 -0.40
CA GLN A 246 0.19 3.25 1.00
C GLN A 246 0.71 4.58 1.55
N GLN A 247 1.89 5.02 1.14
CA GLN A 247 2.45 6.33 1.45
C GLN A 247 1.68 7.45 0.74
N GLY A 248 1.28 7.22 -0.51
CA GLY A 248 0.38 8.10 -1.24
C GLY A 248 -0.94 8.31 -0.49
N ALA A 249 -1.54 7.23 0.02
CA ALA A 249 -2.76 7.32 0.83
C ALA A 249 -2.55 8.12 2.13
N LEU A 250 -1.43 7.91 2.82
CA LEU A 250 -1.08 8.69 4.02
C LEU A 250 -0.99 10.19 3.71
N PHE A 251 -0.29 10.56 2.62
CA PHE A 251 -0.15 11.94 2.19
C PHE A 251 -1.47 12.53 1.71
N GLY A 252 -2.24 11.78 0.90
CA GLY A 252 -3.53 12.20 0.35
C GLY A 252 -4.61 12.41 1.40
N GLN A 253 -4.50 11.74 2.55
CA GLN A 253 -5.34 11.96 3.71
C GLN A 253 -4.82 13.08 4.64
N ALA A 254 -3.79 13.81 4.23
CA ALA A 254 -3.16 14.86 5.04
C ALA A 254 -2.78 14.38 6.45
N CYS A 255 -2.15 13.21 6.55
CA CYS A 255 -1.58 12.67 7.79
C CYS A 255 -0.16 13.22 8.00
N PHE A 256 -0.01 14.56 8.07
CA PHE A 256 1.28 15.24 8.06
C PHE A 256 1.96 15.30 9.42
N ASP A 257 1.21 15.18 10.50
CA ASP A 257 1.76 15.27 11.85
C ASP A 257 2.18 13.89 12.37
N PRO A 258 3.29 13.78 13.13
CA PRO A 258 3.66 12.56 13.84
C PRO A 258 2.53 12.05 14.73
N GLY A 259 2.24 10.76 14.67
CA GLY A 259 1.11 10.13 15.35
C GLY A 259 -0.18 10.11 14.53
N SER A 260 -0.20 10.76 13.34
CA SER A 260 -1.32 10.61 12.39
C SER A 260 -1.30 9.23 11.75
N VAL A 261 -2.48 8.61 11.65
CA VAL A 261 -2.64 7.26 11.10
C VAL A 261 -3.65 7.26 9.96
N LYS A 262 -3.31 6.57 8.87
CA LYS A 262 -4.29 6.13 7.89
C LYS A 262 -4.48 4.62 7.97
N ALA A 263 -5.70 4.16 7.72
CA ALA A 263 -6.02 2.74 7.61
C ALA A 263 -6.87 2.49 6.35
N THR A 264 -6.35 1.66 5.44
CA THR A 264 -7.04 1.24 4.21
C THR A 264 -7.67 -0.13 4.44
N TYR A 265 -8.99 -0.22 4.28
CA TYR A 265 -9.80 -1.44 4.47
C TYR A 265 -10.15 -2.05 3.11
N GLY A 266 -9.21 -2.80 2.56
CA GLY A 266 -9.38 -3.61 1.34
C GLY A 266 -9.59 -5.09 1.65
N THR A 267 -9.22 -5.98 0.75
CA THR A 267 -9.18 -7.45 0.94
C THR A 267 -8.48 -7.82 2.25
N GLY A 268 -7.27 -7.28 2.45
CA GLY A 268 -6.61 -7.12 3.74
C GLY A 268 -6.75 -5.68 4.24
N ALA A 269 -6.00 -5.31 5.27
CA ALA A 269 -5.89 -3.91 5.66
C ALA A 269 -4.42 -3.50 5.80
N SER A 270 -4.14 -2.23 5.52
CA SER A 270 -2.82 -1.63 5.70
C SER A 270 -2.95 -0.36 6.52
N LEU A 271 -2.20 -0.31 7.61
CA LEU A 271 -2.10 0.84 8.48
C LEU A 271 -0.74 1.48 8.29
N VAL A 272 -0.72 2.79 8.20
CA VAL A 272 0.53 3.57 8.15
C VAL A 272 0.43 4.70 9.15
N LEU A 273 1.40 4.73 10.08
CA LEU A 273 1.54 5.76 11.12
C LEU A 273 2.75 6.63 10.78
N ASN A 274 2.55 7.93 10.62
CA ASN A 274 3.64 8.89 10.47
C ASN A 274 4.43 8.99 11.78
N THR A 275 5.75 8.71 11.74
CA THR A 275 6.65 8.78 12.89
C THR A 275 7.49 10.06 12.94
N GLY A 276 7.39 10.93 11.93
CA GLY A 276 8.16 12.16 11.82
C GLY A 276 9.51 11.96 11.13
N ASP A 277 10.49 12.78 11.49
CA ASP A 277 11.79 12.91 10.83
C ASP A 277 12.82 11.83 11.21
N SER A 278 12.47 10.91 12.07
CA SER A 278 13.36 9.85 12.55
C SER A 278 12.75 8.47 12.38
N PRO A 279 13.51 7.49 11.86
CA PRO A 279 13.00 6.13 11.70
C PRO A 279 12.82 5.45 13.06
N VAL A 280 11.68 4.80 13.24
CA VAL A 280 11.38 3.94 14.38
C VAL A 280 11.49 2.49 13.93
N PHE A 281 12.49 1.76 14.44
CA PHE A 281 12.63 0.33 14.16
C PHE A 281 11.78 -0.48 15.14
N SER A 282 10.77 -1.14 14.61
CA SER A 282 9.77 -1.86 15.42
C SER A 282 10.36 -3.10 16.10
N GLU A 283 10.03 -3.29 17.36
CA GLU A 283 10.28 -4.52 18.11
C GLU A 283 9.05 -5.46 18.12
N SER A 284 7.89 -4.92 17.70
CA SER A 284 6.60 -5.61 17.74
C SER A 284 6.16 -6.16 16.38
N GLY A 285 7.08 -6.21 15.39
CA GLY A 285 6.82 -6.82 14.09
C GLY A 285 6.20 -5.88 13.04
N MET A 286 6.18 -4.56 13.28
CA MET A 286 5.82 -3.60 12.23
C MET A 286 6.98 -3.39 11.26
N LEU A 287 6.69 -2.90 10.06
CA LEU A 287 7.71 -2.50 9.10
C LEU A 287 8.01 -1.01 9.27
N THR A 288 9.31 -0.66 9.19
CA THR A 288 9.73 0.75 9.09
C THR A 288 9.89 1.11 7.63
N THR A 289 9.38 2.25 7.22
CA THR A 289 9.46 2.70 5.82
C THR A 289 9.63 4.22 5.76
N ILE A 290 9.97 4.76 4.59
CA ILE A 290 9.93 6.20 4.36
C ILE A 290 8.49 6.57 3.99
N ALA A 291 7.94 7.58 4.67
CA ALA A 291 6.62 8.13 4.38
C ALA A 291 6.65 8.99 3.11
N TRP A 292 7.62 9.89 3.03
CA TRP A 292 7.89 10.75 1.85
C TRP A 292 9.21 11.53 2.01
N GLY A 293 9.67 12.07 0.87
CA GLY A 293 10.71 13.09 0.80
C GLY A 293 10.15 14.36 0.15
N VAL A 294 10.03 15.46 0.90
CA VAL A 294 9.44 16.74 0.47
C VAL A 294 10.22 17.88 1.08
N ASP A 295 10.42 18.97 0.34
CA ASP A 295 11.08 20.20 0.79
C ASP A 295 12.49 20.00 1.39
N GLY A 296 13.23 18.99 0.90
CA GLY A 296 14.57 18.65 1.38
C GLY A 296 14.61 17.88 2.69
N GLY A 297 13.44 17.55 3.27
CA GLY A 297 13.29 16.68 4.43
C GLY A 297 12.78 15.29 4.07
N VAL A 298 13.00 14.33 4.97
CA VAL A 298 12.45 12.96 4.88
C VAL A 298 11.65 12.68 6.13
N GLU A 299 10.47 12.14 5.96
CA GLU A 299 9.63 11.63 7.06
C GLU A 299 9.48 10.12 6.93
N TYR A 300 9.35 9.47 8.08
CA TYR A 300 9.28 8.02 8.21
C TYR A 300 7.91 7.58 8.69
N ALA A 301 7.64 6.28 8.54
CA ALA A 301 6.40 5.69 9.00
C ALA A 301 6.61 4.26 9.51
N LEU A 302 5.74 3.84 10.41
CA LEU A 302 5.51 2.43 10.71
C LEU A 302 4.36 1.92 9.86
N GLU A 303 4.52 0.73 9.29
CA GLU A 303 3.48 0.06 8.52
C GLU A 303 3.13 -1.29 9.16
N GLY A 304 1.83 -1.51 9.38
CA GLY A 304 1.28 -2.80 9.80
C GLY A 304 0.33 -3.34 8.74
N LEU A 305 0.43 -4.65 8.50
CA LEU A 305 -0.36 -5.35 7.50
C LEU A 305 -1.31 -6.33 8.19
N ILE A 306 -2.52 -6.44 7.67
CA ILE A 306 -3.54 -7.43 8.05
C ILE A 306 -3.93 -8.17 6.78
N PHE A 307 -3.73 -9.49 6.75
CA PHE A 307 -3.93 -10.27 5.54
C PHE A 307 -5.41 -10.41 5.17
N VAL A 308 -6.29 -10.50 6.17
CA VAL A 308 -7.72 -10.75 5.96
C VAL A 308 -8.55 -9.71 6.69
N ALA A 309 -9.11 -8.76 5.93
CA ALA A 309 -10.09 -7.79 6.39
C ALA A 309 -11.41 -7.97 5.63
N ALA A 310 -11.69 -7.24 4.55
CA ALA A 310 -12.92 -7.41 3.78
C ALA A 310 -13.03 -8.78 3.10
N ALA A 311 -11.92 -9.51 2.91
CA ALA A 311 -11.97 -10.91 2.46
C ALA A 311 -12.78 -11.80 3.40
N SER A 312 -12.85 -11.50 4.70
CA SER A 312 -13.72 -12.21 5.64
C SER A 312 -15.21 -11.97 5.36
N ILE A 313 -15.56 -10.78 4.87
CA ILE A 313 -16.93 -10.46 4.43
C ILE A 313 -17.27 -11.21 3.15
N GLN A 314 -16.32 -11.25 2.19
CA GLN A 314 -16.49 -12.05 0.97
C GLN A 314 -16.68 -13.54 1.29
N TRP A 315 -15.89 -14.07 2.22
CA TRP A 315 -16.04 -15.43 2.70
C TRP A 315 -17.43 -15.73 3.29
N LEU A 316 -18.04 -14.81 4.06
CA LEU A 316 -19.41 -14.95 4.55
C LEU A 316 -20.43 -15.02 3.40
N ARG A 317 -20.18 -14.30 2.29
CA ARG A 317 -21.04 -14.26 1.12
C ARG A 317 -20.85 -15.46 0.21
N ASP A 318 -19.61 -15.75 -0.18
CA ASP A 318 -19.30 -16.66 -1.28
C ASP A 318 -19.23 -18.12 -0.81
N GLU A 319 -18.63 -18.36 0.38
CA GLU A 319 -18.41 -19.71 0.89
C GLU A 319 -19.46 -20.12 1.92
N LEU A 320 -19.72 -19.31 2.95
CA LEU A 320 -20.74 -19.63 3.94
C LEU A 320 -22.17 -19.33 3.47
N GLN A 321 -22.32 -18.43 2.50
CA GLN A 321 -23.61 -18.03 1.90
C GLN A 321 -24.66 -17.60 2.93
N ILE A 322 -24.20 -16.90 3.98
CA ILE A 322 -25.08 -16.40 5.05
C ILE A 322 -25.44 -14.93 4.91
N VAL A 323 -24.88 -14.23 3.92
CA VAL A 323 -25.24 -12.90 3.44
C VAL A 323 -25.29 -12.92 1.91
N TYR A 324 -26.10 -12.04 1.29
CA TYR A 324 -26.17 -11.89 -0.16
C TYR A 324 -25.17 -10.86 -0.66
N ASP A 325 -25.11 -9.72 0.02
CA ASP A 325 -24.23 -8.62 -0.30
C ASP A 325 -23.44 -8.17 0.94
N ALA A 326 -22.35 -7.44 0.72
CA ALA A 326 -21.52 -6.90 1.80
C ALA A 326 -22.32 -5.95 2.73
N GLU A 327 -23.27 -5.19 2.17
CA GLU A 327 -24.15 -4.28 2.89
C GLU A 327 -25.06 -4.99 3.91
N ASP A 328 -25.49 -6.22 3.63
CA ASP A 328 -26.30 -7.04 4.53
C ASP A 328 -25.60 -7.28 5.88
N THR A 329 -24.28 -7.20 5.92
CA THR A 329 -23.51 -7.42 7.15
C THR A 329 -23.77 -6.33 8.19
N GLU A 330 -23.91 -5.07 7.76
CA GLU A 330 -24.27 -3.96 8.66
C GLU A 330 -25.66 -4.18 9.28
N TYR A 331 -26.64 -4.51 8.43
CA TYR A 331 -27.98 -4.80 8.91
C TYR A 331 -28.00 -5.99 9.89
N ALA A 332 -27.31 -7.08 9.58
CA ALA A 332 -27.24 -8.25 10.44
C ALA A 332 -26.61 -7.93 11.80
N ALA A 333 -25.49 -7.17 11.80
CA ALA A 333 -24.79 -6.77 13.01
C ALA A 333 -25.63 -5.87 13.93
N LEU A 334 -26.39 -4.93 13.36
CA LEU A 334 -27.27 -4.03 14.09
C LEU A 334 -28.52 -4.74 14.68
N ASN A 335 -28.88 -5.90 14.16
CA ASN A 335 -30.05 -6.68 14.59
C ASN A 335 -29.76 -7.70 15.71
N VAL A 336 -28.59 -7.61 16.34
CA VAL A 336 -28.25 -8.34 17.59
C VAL A 336 -27.56 -7.37 18.56
N PRO A 337 -27.74 -7.50 19.87
CA PRO A 337 -27.20 -6.54 20.84
C PRO A 337 -25.66 -6.65 20.96
N ASP A 338 -25.12 -7.85 20.74
CA ASP A 338 -23.69 -8.19 20.79
C ASP A 338 -23.42 -9.49 20.01
N THR A 339 -22.20 -10.03 20.09
CA THR A 339 -21.83 -11.30 19.44
C THR A 339 -22.28 -12.54 20.23
N ASN A 340 -22.95 -12.37 21.38
CA ASN A 340 -23.27 -13.46 22.30
C ASN A 340 -22.06 -14.32 22.70
N GLY A 341 -20.87 -13.66 22.81
CA GLY A 341 -19.60 -14.29 23.13
C GLY A 341 -18.90 -15.00 21.97
N VAL A 342 -19.43 -14.88 20.75
CA VAL A 342 -18.77 -15.43 19.54
C VAL A 342 -17.63 -14.53 19.11
N TYR A 343 -16.48 -15.14 18.78
CA TYR A 343 -15.32 -14.49 18.13
C TYR A 343 -14.99 -15.25 16.86
N VAL A 344 -14.68 -14.52 15.80
CA VAL A 344 -14.17 -15.05 14.53
C VAL A 344 -12.73 -14.57 14.37
N VAL A 345 -11.79 -15.50 14.22
CA VAL A 345 -10.40 -15.21 13.88
C VAL A 345 -10.21 -15.55 12.40
N PRO A 346 -10.11 -14.56 11.48
CA PRO A 346 -10.10 -14.83 10.04
C PRO A 346 -8.68 -15.12 9.52
N ALA A 347 -7.95 -16.04 10.13
CA ALA A 347 -6.60 -16.43 9.78
C ALA A 347 -6.56 -17.39 8.58
N PHE A 348 -7.25 -17.08 7.45
CA PHE A 348 -7.39 -17.98 6.30
C PHE A 348 -6.06 -18.27 5.60
N VAL A 349 -5.10 -17.36 5.70
CA VAL A 349 -3.74 -17.45 5.13
C VAL A 349 -2.67 -17.18 6.20
N GLY A 350 -2.97 -17.51 7.45
CA GLY A 350 -2.17 -17.13 8.59
C GLY A 350 -2.54 -15.76 9.14
N LEU A 351 -1.76 -15.29 10.12
CA LEU A 351 -1.85 -13.97 10.73
C LEU A 351 -0.61 -13.14 10.36
N ALA A 352 -0.84 -11.90 9.93
CA ALA A 352 0.24 -10.93 9.70
C ALA A 352 0.65 -10.22 11.01
N ALA A 353 1.00 -8.96 10.93
CA ALA A 353 1.37 -8.14 12.09
C ALA A 353 0.28 -8.09 13.17
N PRO A 354 0.61 -8.18 14.46
CA PRO A 354 1.98 -8.34 15.00
C PRO A 354 2.42 -9.81 15.14
N TYR A 355 1.58 -10.77 14.76
CA TYR A 355 1.77 -12.19 15.09
C TYR A 355 2.75 -12.92 14.18
N TRP A 356 2.76 -12.60 12.86
CA TRP A 356 3.57 -13.23 11.82
C TRP A 356 3.52 -14.78 11.87
N ASP A 357 2.31 -15.31 12.05
CA ASP A 357 2.06 -16.75 12.21
C ASP A 357 1.43 -17.33 10.94
N GLN A 358 2.23 -17.99 10.12
CA GLN A 358 1.79 -18.64 8.88
C GLN A 358 1.01 -19.95 9.13
N TYR A 359 1.11 -20.52 10.32
CA TYR A 359 0.45 -21.77 10.72
C TYR A 359 -0.91 -21.54 11.39
N ALA A 360 -1.24 -20.30 11.75
CA ALA A 360 -2.57 -19.95 12.22
C ALA A 360 -3.62 -20.24 11.16
N ARG A 361 -4.80 -20.69 11.58
CA ARG A 361 -5.97 -20.92 10.70
C ARG A 361 -7.22 -20.28 11.25
N GLY A 362 -8.19 -20.02 10.35
CA GLY A 362 -9.46 -19.41 10.70
C GLY A 362 -10.22 -20.21 11.76
N ALA A 363 -10.77 -19.53 12.77
CA ALA A 363 -11.49 -20.14 13.87
C ALA A 363 -12.77 -19.37 14.23
N ILE A 364 -13.82 -20.10 14.61
CA ILE A 364 -15.05 -19.53 15.22
C ILE A 364 -15.15 -20.09 16.62
N LEU A 365 -15.10 -19.24 17.61
CA LEU A 365 -15.04 -19.60 19.02
C LEU A 365 -16.22 -19.02 19.80
N GLY A 366 -16.55 -19.59 20.97
CA GLY A 366 -17.60 -19.09 21.85
C GLY A 366 -19.02 -19.44 21.41
N LEU A 367 -19.20 -20.38 20.47
CA LEU A 367 -20.53 -20.81 20.03
C LEU A 367 -21.31 -21.49 21.18
N THR A 368 -22.52 -20.99 21.38
CA THR A 368 -23.53 -21.61 22.27
C THR A 368 -24.79 -21.94 21.45
N ARG A 369 -25.74 -22.67 22.03
CA ARG A 369 -27.01 -22.96 21.35
C ARG A 369 -27.81 -21.70 20.98
N GLY A 370 -27.55 -20.57 21.65
CA GLY A 370 -28.18 -19.28 21.36
C GLY A 370 -27.49 -18.50 20.26
N ALA A 371 -26.32 -18.90 19.77
CA ALA A 371 -25.62 -18.24 18.69
C ALA A 371 -26.35 -18.44 17.36
N SER A 372 -26.55 -17.38 16.61
CA SER A 372 -27.18 -17.37 15.29
C SER A 372 -26.22 -16.86 14.22
N ARG A 373 -26.59 -16.99 12.94
CA ARG A 373 -25.80 -16.45 11.83
C ARG A 373 -25.50 -14.95 12.01
N LYS A 374 -26.42 -14.17 12.60
CA LYS A 374 -26.19 -12.72 12.82
C LYS A 374 -25.05 -12.47 13.82
N HIS A 375 -24.89 -13.33 14.85
CA HIS A 375 -23.77 -13.22 15.78
C HIS A 375 -22.44 -13.53 15.11
N VAL A 376 -22.39 -14.51 14.20
CA VAL A 376 -21.19 -14.82 13.40
C VAL A 376 -20.85 -13.68 12.46
N ILE A 377 -21.82 -13.12 11.74
CA ILE A 377 -21.63 -11.96 10.86
C ILE A 377 -21.07 -10.76 11.63
N ARG A 378 -21.68 -10.45 12.78
CA ARG A 378 -21.21 -9.34 13.63
C ARG A 378 -19.80 -9.61 14.17
N ALA A 379 -19.51 -10.83 14.65
CA ALA A 379 -18.18 -11.19 15.13
C ALA A 379 -17.11 -11.10 14.03
N THR A 380 -17.47 -11.36 12.76
CA THR A 380 -16.59 -11.18 11.61
C THR A 380 -16.28 -9.70 11.38
N LEU A 381 -17.26 -8.80 11.44
CA LEU A 381 -17.01 -7.36 11.36
C LEU A 381 -16.16 -6.87 12.54
N GLU A 382 -16.49 -7.29 13.75
CA GLU A 382 -15.73 -6.93 14.96
C GLU A 382 -14.27 -7.41 14.89
N SER A 383 -14.01 -8.57 14.24
CA SER A 383 -12.66 -9.13 14.09
C SER A 383 -11.73 -8.22 13.28
N ILE A 384 -12.26 -7.49 12.30
CA ILE A 384 -11.49 -6.52 11.51
C ILE A 384 -11.01 -5.39 12.43
N ALA A 385 -11.92 -4.86 13.25
CA ALA A 385 -11.60 -3.78 14.19
C ALA A 385 -10.61 -4.21 15.30
N TYR A 386 -10.71 -5.44 15.78
CA TYR A 386 -9.75 -5.98 16.74
C TYR A 386 -8.34 -6.10 16.17
N GLN A 387 -8.20 -6.60 14.93
CA GLN A 387 -6.90 -6.68 14.26
C GLN A 387 -6.28 -5.28 14.07
N ILE A 388 -7.08 -4.28 13.72
CA ILE A 388 -6.63 -2.87 13.66
C ILE A 388 -6.13 -2.41 15.04
N ARG A 389 -6.83 -2.75 16.14
CA ARG A 389 -6.39 -2.43 17.50
C ARG A 389 -5.06 -3.11 17.85
N ASP A 390 -4.87 -4.38 17.45
CA ASP A 390 -3.60 -5.09 17.66
C ASP A 390 -2.45 -4.30 17.05
N VAL A 391 -2.58 -3.89 15.78
CA VAL A 391 -1.56 -3.14 15.04
C VAL A 391 -1.30 -1.76 15.65
N ILE A 392 -2.35 -0.99 15.93
CA ILE A 392 -2.21 0.37 16.53
C ILE A 392 -1.53 0.29 17.89
N THR A 393 -1.89 -0.68 18.74
CA THR A 393 -1.27 -0.86 20.05
C THR A 393 0.24 -1.10 19.93
N CYS A 394 0.66 -1.90 18.94
CA CYS A 394 2.07 -2.13 18.68
C CYS A 394 2.77 -0.90 18.12
N MET A 395 2.15 -0.18 17.18
CA MET A 395 2.71 1.07 16.63
C MET A 395 2.94 2.13 17.72
N GLU A 396 1.99 2.28 18.63
CA GLU A 396 2.11 3.21 19.77
C GLU A 396 3.22 2.79 20.74
N ALA A 397 3.31 1.48 21.04
CA ALA A 397 4.34 0.94 21.91
C ALA A 397 5.76 1.14 21.34
N ASP A 398 5.93 0.90 20.04
CA ASP A 398 7.23 1.02 19.37
C ASP A 398 7.66 2.49 19.16
N SER A 399 6.70 3.37 18.81
CA SER A 399 7.00 4.76 18.48
C SER A 399 6.99 5.70 19.70
N GLY A 400 6.30 5.33 20.77
CA GLY A 400 6.00 6.23 21.88
C GLY A 400 5.00 7.34 21.54
N LEU A 401 4.41 7.32 20.33
CA LEU A 401 3.41 8.26 19.89
C LEU A 401 2.02 7.78 20.32
N THR A 402 1.09 8.71 20.47
CA THR A 402 -0.32 8.40 20.76
C THR A 402 -1.16 8.75 19.54
N THR A 403 -1.93 7.79 19.06
CA THR A 403 -2.90 7.97 17.98
C THR A 403 -4.06 8.82 18.50
N ARG A 404 -4.33 9.96 17.85
CA ARG A 404 -5.40 10.86 18.24
C ARG A 404 -6.67 10.66 17.43
N GLU A 405 -6.54 10.19 16.22
CA GLU A 405 -7.61 9.88 15.27
C GLU A 405 -7.08 8.94 14.18
N ILE A 406 -7.97 8.20 13.55
CA ILE A 406 -7.63 7.38 12.39
C ILE A 406 -8.41 7.85 11.18
N LYS A 407 -7.72 8.15 10.09
CA LYS A 407 -8.32 8.43 8.79
C LYS A 407 -8.42 7.14 7.99
N VAL A 408 -9.61 6.88 7.46
CA VAL A 408 -9.92 5.57 6.85
C VAL A 408 -10.33 5.70 5.39
N ASP A 409 -9.94 4.71 4.58
CA ASP A 409 -10.39 4.54 3.19
C ASP A 409 -10.53 3.05 2.83
N GLY A 410 -10.90 2.77 1.59
CA GLY A 410 -11.19 1.43 1.12
C GLY A 410 -12.66 1.03 1.26
N GLY A 411 -13.06 0.01 0.48
CA GLY A 411 -14.46 -0.35 0.29
C GLY A 411 -15.23 -0.73 1.55
N ALA A 412 -14.58 -1.41 2.52
CA ALA A 412 -15.26 -1.83 3.75
C ALA A 412 -15.58 -0.67 4.71
N THR A 413 -15.02 0.52 4.50
CA THR A 413 -15.33 1.71 5.30
C THR A 413 -16.74 2.23 5.08
N ALA A 414 -17.43 1.82 4.01
CA ALA A 414 -18.83 2.11 3.78
C ALA A 414 -19.75 1.55 4.91
N ASN A 415 -19.31 0.49 5.60
CA ASN A 415 -20.05 -0.13 6.70
C ASN A 415 -19.94 0.72 7.96
N ASN A 416 -21.03 1.39 8.33
CA ASN A 416 -21.06 2.31 9.48
C ASN A 416 -20.98 1.58 10.83
N PHE A 417 -21.50 0.35 10.93
CA PHE A 417 -21.33 -0.46 12.14
C PHE A 417 -19.84 -0.74 12.39
N LEU A 418 -19.10 -1.16 11.34
CA LEU A 418 -17.67 -1.44 11.46
C LEU A 418 -16.91 -0.17 11.88
N MET A 419 -17.19 0.98 11.27
CA MET A 419 -16.50 2.24 11.59
C MET A 419 -16.81 2.72 13.01
N GLN A 420 -18.06 2.60 13.47
CA GLN A 420 -18.42 2.92 14.86
C GLN A 420 -17.75 1.95 15.84
N PHE A 421 -17.78 0.66 15.57
CA PHE A 421 -17.11 -0.33 16.43
C PHE A 421 -15.60 -0.12 16.46
N GLN A 422 -15.01 0.29 15.33
CA GLN A 422 -13.57 0.65 15.27
C GLN A 422 -13.25 1.81 16.21
N ALA A 423 -14.05 2.89 16.18
CA ALA A 423 -13.87 4.02 17.09
C ALA A 423 -14.05 3.58 18.56
N ASP A 424 -15.05 2.76 18.83
CA ASP A 424 -15.34 2.23 20.16
C ASP A 424 -14.21 1.38 20.74
N ILE A 425 -13.66 0.46 19.91
CA ILE A 425 -12.65 -0.50 20.40
C ILE A 425 -11.28 0.15 20.56
N LEU A 426 -10.97 1.18 19.78
CA LEU A 426 -9.70 1.91 19.87
C LEU A 426 -9.74 3.03 20.92
N ASP A 427 -10.91 3.56 21.20
CA ASP A 427 -11.11 4.77 21.99
C ASP A 427 -10.50 6.03 21.32
N VAL A 428 -10.54 6.06 19.98
CA VAL A 428 -10.13 7.21 19.16
C VAL A 428 -11.14 7.45 18.04
N PRO A 429 -11.33 8.71 17.61
CA PRO A 429 -12.21 9.01 16.48
C PRO A 429 -11.75 8.36 15.18
N VAL A 430 -12.71 7.85 14.40
CA VAL A 430 -12.50 7.37 13.04
C VAL A 430 -13.09 8.40 12.06
N LEU A 431 -12.27 8.85 11.12
CA LEU A 431 -12.60 9.88 10.14
C LEU A 431 -12.68 9.29 8.74
N ARG A 432 -13.86 9.31 8.14
CA ARG A 432 -14.07 8.89 6.75
C ARG A 432 -14.14 10.12 5.85
N PRO A 433 -13.20 10.31 4.88
CA PRO A 433 -13.22 11.45 3.98
C PRO A 433 -14.27 11.27 2.86
N THR A 434 -14.61 12.39 2.19
CA THR A 434 -15.45 12.36 0.98
C THR A 434 -14.75 11.76 -0.22
N VAL A 435 -13.42 11.95 -0.34
CA VAL A 435 -12.59 11.40 -1.42
C VAL A 435 -11.88 10.17 -0.88
N ILE A 436 -12.24 9.00 -1.37
CA ILE A 436 -11.69 7.70 -0.95
C ILE A 436 -10.49 7.24 -1.81
N GLU A 437 -10.21 7.89 -2.93
CA GLU A 437 -9.05 7.62 -3.80
C GLU A 437 -7.77 8.27 -3.23
N SER A 438 -7.44 7.92 -2.00
CA SER A 438 -6.41 8.61 -1.21
C SER A 438 -5.01 8.46 -1.79
N SER A 439 -4.65 7.31 -2.37
CA SER A 439 -3.33 7.08 -2.99
C SER A 439 -3.08 8.00 -4.17
N ALA A 440 -4.04 8.05 -5.11
CA ALA A 440 -3.99 8.92 -6.27
C ALA A 440 -3.99 10.40 -5.87
N ARG A 441 -4.79 10.78 -4.87
CA ARG A 441 -4.81 12.14 -4.32
C ARG A 441 -3.45 12.54 -3.76
N GLY A 442 -2.77 11.62 -3.05
CA GLY A 442 -1.43 11.87 -2.53
C GLY A 442 -0.40 12.11 -3.64
N ALA A 443 -0.42 11.30 -4.69
CA ALA A 443 0.44 11.50 -5.85
C ALA A 443 0.18 12.86 -6.54
N ALA A 444 -1.11 13.23 -6.72
CA ALA A 444 -1.48 14.52 -7.26
C ALA A 444 -0.97 15.67 -6.38
N PHE A 445 -1.15 15.58 -5.07
CA PHE A 445 -0.72 16.59 -4.12
C PHE A 445 0.80 16.80 -4.14
N LEU A 446 1.56 15.71 -4.12
CA LEU A 446 3.02 15.74 -4.21
C LEU A 446 3.51 16.37 -5.54
N ALA A 447 2.90 15.99 -6.67
CA ALA A 447 3.22 16.58 -7.97
C ALA A 447 2.83 18.07 -8.05
N GLY A 448 1.70 18.43 -7.47
CA GLY A 448 1.24 19.80 -7.40
C GLY A 448 2.10 20.69 -6.51
N LEU A 449 2.66 20.16 -5.41
CA LEU A 449 3.66 20.85 -4.59
C LEU A 449 4.95 21.11 -5.40
N ALA A 450 5.48 20.08 -6.05
CA ALA A 450 6.71 20.20 -6.86
C ALA A 450 6.63 21.23 -7.99
N THR A 451 5.41 21.50 -8.50
CA THR A 451 5.18 22.46 -9.60
C THR A 451 4.54 23.78 -9.15
N GLY A 452 4.27 23.94 -7.85
CA GLY A 452 3.65 25.15 -7.32
C GLY A 452 2.14 25.28 -7.67
N PHE A 453 1.49 24.18 -8.09
CA PHE A 453 0.04 24.15 -8.25
C PHE A 453 -0.66 24.30 -6.89
N TRP A 454 -0.20 23.64 -5.85
CA TRP A 454 -0.48 23.95 -4.46
C TRP A 454 0.77 24.52 -3.81
N LYS A 455 0.57 25.46 -2.90
CA LYS A 455 1.66 26.25 -2.30
C LYS A 455 2.43 25.44 -1.24
N ASP A 456 1.71 24.79 -0.34
CA ASP A 456 2.27 24.12 0.84
C ASP A 456 1.28 23.08 1.41
N ARG A 457 1.73 22.35 2.43
CA ARG A 457 0.92 21.34 3.13
C ARG A 457 -0.28 21.92 3.89
N GLU A 458 -0.22 23.21 4.28
CA GLU A 458 -1.34 23.89 4.96
C GLU A 458 -2.51 24.08 3.99
N GLU A 459 -2.23 24.52 2.75
CA GLU A 459 -3.24 24.60 1.69
C GLU A 459 -3.86 23.22 1.42
N LEU A 460 -3.03 22.16 1.35
CA LEU A 460 -3.51 20.79 1.16
C LEU A 460 -4.39 20.29 2.32
N SER A 461 -4.00 20.57 3.56
CA SER A 461 -4.81 20.22 4.74
C SER A 461 -6.19 20.86 4.67
N GLY A 462 -6.29 22.09 4.16
CA GLY A 462 -7.54 22.80 3.94
C GLY A 462 -8.47 22.16 2.89
N THR A 463 -7.96 21.28 2.05
CA THR A 463 -8.75 20.52 1.05
C THR A 463 -9.37 19.25 1.63
N PHE A 464 -8.95 18.81 2.84
CA PHE A 464 -9.49 17.60 3.45
C PHE A 464 -10.96 17.83 3.82
N ARG A 465 -11.85 17.06 3.23
CA ARG A 465 -13.28 17.11 3.49
C ARG A 465 -13.74 15.84 4.15
N LEU A 466 -14.33 16.02 5.33
CA LEU A 466 -14.87 14.93 6.14
C LEU A 466 -16.28 14.57 5.64
N GLU A 467 -16.51 13.32 5.27
CA GLU A 467 -17.85 12.81 5.02
C GLU A 467 -18.53 12.45 6.35
N ARG A 468 -17.81 11.71 7.23
CA ARG A 468 -18.34 11.32 8.51
C ARG A 468 -17.24 11.10 9.57
N ARG A 469 -17.54 11.55 10.79
CA ARG A 469 -16.76 11.26 12.01
C ARG A 469 -17.54 10.28 12.88
N PHE A 470 -16.84 9.26 13.38
CA PHE A 470 -17.35 8.30 14.34
C PHE A 470 -16.56 8.52 15.64
N ASP A 471 -17.24 9.02 16.66
CA ASP A 471 -16.65 9.20 17.99
C ASP A 471 -16.90 7.95 18.84
N CYS A 472 -15.99 7.67 19.79
CA CYS A 472 -16.18 6.57 20.74
C CYS A 472 -17.45 6.77 21.57
N ALA A 473 -18.27 5.74 21.61
CA ALA A 473 -19.53 5.71 22.38
C ALA A 473 -19.56 4.55 23.38
N MET A 474 -18.56 3.64 23.35
CA MET A 474 -18.49 2.48 24.24
C MET A 474 -17.68 2.82 25.50
N ASP A 475 -18.16 2.33 26.64
CA ASP A 475 -17.39 2.38 27.88
C ASP A 475 -16.05 1.61 27.75
N ARG A 476 -14.95 2.20 28.22
CA ARG A 476 -13.60 1.67 28.11
C ARG A 476 -13.45 0.27 28.73
N ALA A 477 -14.06 0.05 29.90
CA ALA A 477 -14.00 -1.25 30.55
C ALA A 477 -14.68 -2.36 29.71
N ARG A 478 -15.75 -2.00 28.97
CA ARG A 478 -16.40 -2.90 28.02
C ARG A 478 -15.52 -3.15 26.82
N ALA A 479 -14.90 -2.16 26.23
CA ALA A 479 -13.98 -2.28 25.11
C ALA A 479 -12.80 -3.20 25.46
N ASP A 480 -12.20 -3.00 26.64
CA ASP A 480 -11.06 -3.80 27.10
C ASP A 480 -11.46 -5.24 27.40
N LYS A 481 -12.65 -5.50 27.92
CA LYS A 481 -13.19 -6.85 28.12
C LYS A 481 -13.38 -7.58 26.79
N LEU A 482 -13.94 -6.90 25.78
CA LEU A 482 -14.14 -7.47 24.45
C LEU A 482 -12.79 -7.78 23.78
N TYR A 483 -11.85 -6.86 23.88
CA TYR A 483 -10.51 -7.05 23.34
C TYR A 483 -9.72 -8.17 24.03
N ALA A 484 -9.82 -8.31 25.35
CA ALA A 484 -9.23 -9.45 26.06
C ALA A 484 -9.82 -10.80 25.58
N GLY A 485 -11.12 -10.83 25.25
CA GLY A 485 -11.76 -11.98 24.61
C GLY A 485 -11.20 -12.28 23.22
N TRP A 486 -10.95 -11.24 22.41
CA TRP A 486 -10.28 -11.36 21.12
C TRP A 486 -8.88 -11.96 21.25
N GLN A 487 -8.05 -11.41 22.12
CA GLN A 487 -6.68 -11.92 22.35
C GLN A 487 -6.67 -13.40 22.75
N LYS A 488 -7.66 -13.82 23.58
CA LYS A 488 -7.83 -15.24 23.92
C LYS A 488 -8.22 -16.07 22.68
N ALA A 489 -9.10 -15.54 21.82
CA ALA A 489 -9.52 -16.24 20.60
C ALA A 489 -8.36 -16.41 19.61
N VAL A 490 -7.55 -15.35 19.41
CA VAL A 490 -6.33 -15.42 18.59
C VAL A 490 -5.37 -16.50 19.13
N GLY A 491 -5.18 -16.56 20.47
CA GLY A 491 -4.34 -17.57 21.09
C GLY A 491 -4.80 -19.03 20.82
N CYS A 492 -6.10 -19.25 20.51
CA CYS A 492 -6.61 -20.56 20.12
C CYS A 492 -6.45 -20.88 18.62
N ALA A 493 -6.24 -19.87 17.79
CA ALA A 493 -6.12 -20.02 16.34
C ALA A 493 -4.66 -20.10 15.86
N ARG A 494 -3.71 -19.71 16.69
CA ARG A 494 -2.27 -19.74 16.41
C ARG A 494 -1.73 -21.16 16.43
N ASP A 495 -0.62 -21.37 15.69
CA ASP A 495 0.09 -22.66 15.60
C ASP A 495 -0.86 -23.86 15.36
N TRP A 496 -1.89 -23.63 14.53
CA TRP A 496 -2.93 -24.64 14.28
C TRP A 496 -2.44 -25.80 13.42
N GLU A 497 -1.65 -25.49 12.38
CA GLU A 497 -1.05 -26.52 11.53
C GLU A 497 0.29 -26.99 12.09
N GLU A 498 0.60 -28.28 11.84
CA GLU A 498 1.89 -28.87 12.20
C GLU A 498 3.00 -28.27 11.33
N HIS A 499 4.18 -28.04 11.92
CA HIS A 499 5.36 -27.48 11.28
C HIS A 499 6.01 -28.44 10.29
#